data_9dede89030debabad5af0fbe39a946b6
#
_entry.id   9dede89030debabad5af0fbe39a946b6
#
_cell.length_a   1.000
_cell.length_b   1.000
_cell.length_c   1.000
_cell.angle_alpha   90.00
_cell.angle_beta   90.00
_cell.angle_gamma   90.00
#
_symmetry.space_group_name_H-M   'P 1'
#
loop_
_entity.id
_entity.type
_entity.pdbx_description
1 polymer ?
#
loop_
_entity_poly.entity_id
_entity_poly.type
_entity_poly.pdbx_seq_one_letter_code
_entity_poly.pdbx_strand_id
1 'polypeptide(L)'
;MSILSLENVCFSYGKSPVLKDVSYEFEKGRIYCIMGKSGAGKSTLLSVLSGLASPSSGNILYNGENINKIDRYKFRSKYIGVIFQSYNLITKFTALENVMLSMDIAGVKNINKKEKALSLLLGVGLDEEEAERRILKLSGGQQQRVAIARALSYDPDIILADEPTGNLDSDTEGEIMDIFRRLSDSGKCVIIVSHSLDVAKGVTRYMSLKK
;
A
#
# COMPACT_ATOMS: atom_id res chain seq x y z
N MET A 1 18.53 -2.64 7.91
CA MET A 1 17.71 -3.06 9.06
C MET A 1 16.29 -3.28 8.58
N SER A 2 15.68 -4.39 8.99
CA SER A 2 14.30 -4.71 8.65
C SER A 2 13.35 -3.71 9.31
N ILE A 3 12.40 -3.15 8.52
CA ILE A 3 11.35 -2.28 9.06
C ILE A 3 10.10 -3.06 9.41
N LEU A 4 9.82 -4.14 8.66
CA LEU A 4 8.69 -5.03 8.89
C LEU A 4 9.18 -6.47 8.74
N SER A 5 8.86 -7.33 9.69
CA SER A 5 9.20 -8.76 9.60
C SER A 5 8.04 -9.65 10.01
N LEU A 6 8.02 -10.82 9.41
CA LEU A 6 7.13 -11.92 9.70
C LEU A 6 7.96 -13.04 10.34
N GLU A 7 7.49 -13.59 11.46
CA GLU A 7 8.11 -14.71 12.17
C GLU A 7 7.10 -15.83 12.34
N ASN A 8 7.25 -16.90 11.56
CA ASN A 8 6.42 -18.11 11.59
C ASN A 8 4.90 -17.81 11.52
N VAL A 9 4.52 -16.85 10.67
CA VAL A 9 3.15 -16.37 10.57
C VAL A 9 2.27 -17.40 9.91
N CYS A 10 1.20 -17.80 10.62
CA CYS A 10 0.10 -18.61 10.09
C CYS A 10 -1.19 -17.80 10.10
N PHE A 11 -2.08 -18.07 9.14
CA PHE A 11 -3.42 -17.49 9.11
C PHE A 11 -4.44 -18.47 8.54
N SER A 12 -5.62 -18.53 9.16
CA SER A 12 -6.71 -19.41 8.74
C SER A 12 -8.04 -18.67 8.79
N TYR A 13 -8.92 -18.92 7.80
CA TYR A 13 -10.33 -18.58 7.87
C TYR A 13 -11.09 -19.77 8.46
N GLY A 14 -11.45 -19.70 9.73
CA GLY A 14 -12.02 -20.84 10.45
C GLY A 14 -11.06 -22.04 10.41
N LYS A 15 -11.48 -23.15 9.81
CA LYS A 15 -10.66 -24.38 9.67
C LYS A 15 -9.80 -24.42 8.40
N SER A 16 -9.89 -23.42 7.53
CA SER A 16 -9.17 -23.40 6.24
C SER A 16 -7.86 -22.61 6.37
N PRO A 17 -6.69 -23.29 6.41
CA PRO A 17 -5.40 -22.60 6.48
C PRO A 17 -5.08 -21.92 5.16
N VAL A 18 -4.59 -20.66 5.23
CA VAL A 18 -4.23 -19.85 4.06
C VAL A 18 -2.75 -19.49 4.07
N LEU A 19 -2.23 -19.04 5.21
CA LEU A 19 -0.80 -18.82 5.38
C LEU A 19 -0.25 -19.87 6.33
N LYS A 20 0.90 -20.45 5.97
CA LYS A 20 1.55 -21.52 6.75
C LYS A 20 3.01 -21.17 6.93
N ASP A 21 3.40 -20.89 8.17
CA ASP A 21 4.77 -20.70 8.61
C ASP A 21 5.56 -19.69 7.74
N VAL A 22 4.96 -18.52 7.49
CA VAL A 22 5.55 -17.49 6.63
C VAL A 22 6.51 -16.66 7.47
N SER A 23 7.80 -16.68 7.10
CA SER A 23 8.84 -15.84 7.69
C SER A 23 9.51 -15.04 6.58
N TYR A 24 9.60 -13.71 6.74
CA TYR A 24 10.22 -12.81 5.76
C TYR A 24 10.56 -11.47 6.39
N GLU A 25 11.57 -10.80 5.82
CA GLU A 25 12.01 -9.47 6.25
C GLU A 25 11.91 -8.46 5.12
N PHE A 26 11.35 -7.29 5.42
CA PHE A 26 11.21 -6.14 4.53
C PHE A 26 12.08 -4.98 5.05
N GLU A 27 12.88 -4.39 4.17
CA GLU A 27 13.83 -3.31 4.48
C GLU A 27 13.35 -1.99 3.91
N LYS A 28 13.75 -0.87 4.54
CA LYS A 28 13.56 0.48 3.98
C LYS A 28 14.32 0.64 2.67
N GLY A 29 13.82 1.49 1.77
CA GLY A 29 14.45 1.77 0.49
C GLY A 29 14.44 0.59 -0.48
N ARG A 30 13.44 -0.30 -0.35
CA ARG A 30 13.31 -1.49 -1.21
C ARG A 30 11.89 -1.65 -1.73
N ILE A 31 11.79 -2.20 -2.95
CA ILE A 31 10.52 -2.66 -3.52
C ILE A 31 10.49 -4.18 -3.51
N TYR A 32 9.43 -4.73 -2.96
CA TYR A 32 9.16 -6.15 -2.92
C TYR A 32 7.94 -6.48 -3.77
N CYS A 33 7.97 -7.58 -4.52
CA CYS A 33 6.81 -8.13 -5.17
C CYS A 33 6.46 -9.49 -4.55
N ILE A 34 5.22 -9.62 -4.07
CA ILE A 34 4.66 -10.87 -3.59
C ILE A 34 3.89 -11.49 -4.75
N MET A 35 4.41 -12.61 -5.26
CA MET A 35 3.80 -13.35 -6.35
C MET A 35 3.15 -14.64 -5.88
N GLY A 36 2.19 -15.12 -6.63
CA GLY A 36 1.54 -16.41 -6.37
C GLY A 36 0.29 -16.59 -7.24
N LYS A 37 -0.13 -17.83 -7.42
CA LYS A 37 -1.38 -18.14 -8.13
C LYS A 37 -2.59 -17.50 -7.45
N SER A 38 -3.70 -17.33 -8.18
CA SER A 38 -4.98 -16.94 -7.57
C SER A 38 -5.32 -17.89 -6.40
N GLY A 39 -5.77 -17.34 -5.28
CA GLY A 39 -6.05 -18.11 -4.07
C GLY A 39 -4.83 -18.54 -3.24
N ALA A 40 -3.61 -18.11 -3.56
CA ALA A 40 -2.40 -18.40 -2.77
C ALA A 40 -2.30 -17.64 -1.44
N GLY A 41 -3.25 -16.75 -1.12
CA GLY A 41 -3.25 -15.99 0.12
C GLY A 41 -2.57 -14.62 0.05
N LYS A 42 -2.30 -14.08 -1.15
CA LYS A 42 -1.61 -12.79 -1.32
C LYS A 42 -2.34 -11.62 -0.62
N SER A 43 -3.61 -11.42 -0.92
CA SER A 43 -4.42 -10.36 -0.28
C SER A 43 -4.63 -10.63 1.22
N THR A 44 -4.65 -11.91 1.64
CA THR A 44 -4.65 -12.28 3.05
C THR A 44 -3.34 -11.85 3.72
N LEU A 45 -2.20 -12.09 3.09
CA LEU A 45 -0.92 -11.64 3.61
C LEU A 45 -0.86 -10.11 3.72
N LEU A 46 -1.34 -9.37 2.71
CA LEU A 46 -1.47 -7.90 2.81
C LEU A 46 -2.36 -7.46 3.97
N SER A 47 -3.49 -8.13 4.18
CA SER A 47 -4.40 -7.84 5.30
C SER A 47 -3.72 -8.08 6.65
N VAL A 48 -2.88 -9.09 6.75
CA VAL A 48 -2.11 -9.41 7.95
C VAL A 48 -0.97 -8.39 8.13
N LEU A 49 -0.21 -8.06 7.08
CA LEU A 49 0.86 -7.05 7.11
C LEU A 49 0.34 -5.65 7.47
N SER A 50 -0.86 -5.30 7.00
CA SER A 50 -1.49 -4.00 7.30
C SER A 50 -2.11 -3.92 8.70
N GLY A 51 -2.15 -5.02 9.46
CA GLY A 51 -2.84 -5.09 10.76
C GLY A 51 -4.37 -5.04 10.66
N LEU A 52 -4.95 -5.25 9.46
CA LEU A 52 -6.39 -5.44 9.28
C LEU A 52 -6.85 -6.79 9.80
N ALA A 53 -6.01 -7.82 9.62
CA ALA A 53 -6.24 -9.16 10.16
C ALA A 53 -5.12 -9.52 11.15
N SER A 54 -5.45 -10.33 12.18
CA SER A 54 -4.46 -10.86 13.11
C SER A 54 -4.03 -12.23 12.66
N PRO A 55 -2.74 -12.57 12.70
CA PRO A 55 -2.29 -13.93 12.46
C PRO A 55 -2.89 -14.91 13.47
N SER A 56 -3.10 -16.16 13.04
CA SER A 56 -3.55 -17.24 13.93
C SER A 56 -2.41 -17.67 14.87
N SER A 57 -1.16 -17.58 14.41
CA SER A 57 0.07 -17.78 15.19
C SER A 57 1.24 -17.06 14.54
N GLY A 58 2.38 -16.97 15.22
CA GLY A 58 3.55 -16.22 14.80
C GLY A 58 3.45 -14.73 15.13
N ASN A 59 4.45 -13.96 14.73
CA ASN A 59 4.57 -12.55 15.04
C ASN A 59 4.77 -11.70 13.79
N ILE A 60 4.28 -10.48 13.86
CA ILE A 60 4.62 -9.41 12.91
C ILE A 60 5.32 -8.33 13.72
N LEU A 61 6.52 -7.96 13.27
CA LEU A 61 7.32 -6.95 13.96
C LEU A 61 7.45 -5.72 13.09
N TYR A 62 7.22 -4.54 13.66
CA TYR A 62 7.50 -3.24 13.05
C TYR A 62 8.66 -2.60 13.83
N ASN A 63 9.78 -2.34 13.17
CA ASN A 63 11.03 -1.88 13.79
C ASN A 63 11.44 -2.74 15.02
N GLY A 64 11.24 -4.06 14.94
CA GLY A 64 11.55 -5.01 16.01
C GLY A 64 10.49 -5.11 17.12
N GLU A 65 9.46 -4.27 17.11
CA GLU A 65 8.36 -4.34 18.07
C GLU A 65 7.16 -5.10 17.50
N ASN A 66 6.58 -6.04 18.27
CA ASN A 66 5.40 -6.78 17.84
C ASN A 66 4.21 -5.83 17.68
N ILE A 67 3.59 -5.81 16.48
CA ILE A 67 2.46 -4.92 16.16
C ILE A 67 1.24 -5.12 17.07
N ASN A 68 1.11 -6.28 17.74
CA ASN A 68 0.07 -6.51 18.74
C ASN A 68 0.24 -5.66 20.01
N LYS A 69 1.45 -5.11 20.26
CA LYS A 69 1.74 -4.17 21.35
C LYS A 69 1.49 -2.71 20.94
N ILE A 70 1.36 -2.45 19.65
CA ILE A 70 1.07 -1.13 19.09
C ILE A 70 -0.45 -1.00 18.95
N ASP A 71 -1.01 0.16 19.27
CA ASP A 71 -2.40 0.45 18.96
C ASP A 71 -2.66 0.27 17.46
N ARG A 72 -3.62 -0.58 17.11
CA ARG A 72 -3.89 -0.96 15.72
C ARG A 72 -4.34 0.20 14.84
N TYR A 73 -5.08 1.14 15.43
CA TYR A 73 -5.48 2.34 14.71
C TYR A 73 -4.26 3.20 14.39
N LYS A 74 -3.41 3.42 15.40
CA LYS A 74 -2.15 4.14 15.23
C LYS A 74 -1.23 3.46 14.22
N PHE A 75 -1.13 2.13 14.25
CA PHE A 75 -0.31 1.38 13.30
C PHE A 75 -0.75 1.65 11.85
N ARG A 76 -2.05 1.51 11.57
CA ARG A 76 -2.60 1.73 10.22
C ARG A 76 -2.61 3.19 9.79
N SER A 77 -2.87 4.12 10.71
CA SER A 77 -3.01 5.55 10.37
C SER A 77 -1.70 6.33 10.36
N LYS A 78 -0.59 5.72 10.78
CA LYS A 78 0.72 6.41 10.82
C LYS A 78 1.82 5.70 10.05
N TYR A 79 1.87 4.37 10.08
CA TYR A 79 3.03 3.63 9.60
C TYR A 79 2.79 2.88 8.30
N ILE A 80 1.52 2.61 7.96
CA ILE A 80 1.15 1.80 6.80
C ILE A 80 0.26 2.59 5.85
N GLY A 81 0.68 2.79 4.60
CA GLY A 81 -0.18 3.24 3.51
C GLY A 81 -0.68 2.05 2.71
N VAL A 82 -2.00 1.92 2.51
CA VAL A 82 -2.58 0.81 1.74
C VAL A 82 -3.22 1.32 0.46
N ILE A 83 -2.87 0.69 -0.66
CA ILE A 83 -3.40 0.92 -1.99
C ILE A 83 -4.11 -0.36 -2.42
N PHE A 84 -5.42 -0.27 -2.69
CA PHE A 84 -6.26 -1.41 -3.04
C PHE A 84 -6.47 -1.49 -4.56
N GLN A 85 -6.66 -2.68 -5.08
CA GLN A 85 -6.96 -2.94 -6.49
C GLN A 85 -8.17 -2.15 -7.01
N SER A 86 -9.22 -1.97 -6.20
CA SER A 86 -10.44 -1.22 -6.53
C SER A 86 -10.35 0.26 -6.17
N TYR A 87 -9.16 0.79 -5.94
CA TYR A 87 -8.86 2.17 -5.51
C TYR A 87 -9.49 2.55 -4.16
N ASN A 88 -10.70 2.11 -3.85
CA ASN A 88 -11.49 2.41 -2.64
C ASN A 88 -11.59 3.92 -2.35
N LEU A 89 -11.82 4.71 -3.41
CA LEU A 89 -12.01 6.15 -3.32
C LEU A 89 -13.48 6.49 -3.04
N ILE A 90 -13.71 7.61 -2.35
CA ILE A 90 -15.05 8.14 -2.13
C ILE A 90 -15.47 8.87 -3.38
N THR A 91 -16.38 8.27 -4.16
CA THR A 91 -16.73 8.70 -5.52
C THR A 91 -17.47 10.04 -5.57
N LYS A 92 -18.12 10.46 -4.47
CA LYS A 92 -18.79 11.75 -4.35
C LYS A 92 -17.83 12.91 -4.10
N PHE A 93 -16.60 12.61 -3.65
CA PHE A 93 -15.55 13.57 -3.36
C PHE A 93 -14.66 13.83 -4.59
N THR A 94 -13.97 14.97 -4.56
CA THR A 94 -12.87 15.27 -5.49
C THR A 94 -11.63 14.46 -5.13
N ALA A 95 -10.61 14.47 -6.00
CA ALA A 95 -9.32 13.88 -5.69
C ALA A 95 -8.70 14.54 -4.45
N LEU A 96 -8.73 15.86 -4.40
CA LEU A 96 -8.22 16.65 -3.27
C LEU A 96 -8.91 16.29 -1.95
N GLU A 97 -10.24 16.23 -1.94
CA GLU A 97 -11.02 15.86 -0.76
C GLU A 97 -10.73 14.44 -0.26
N ASN A 98 -10.51 13.48 -1.16
CA ASN A 98 -10.10 12.11 -0.79
C ASN A 98 -8.77 12.09 -0.03
N VAL A 99 -7.79 12.89 -0.47
CA VAL A 99 -6.47 12.97 0.19
C VAL A 99 -6.59 13.71 1.53
N MET A 100 -7.31 14.84 1.56
CA MET A 100 -7.52 15.62 2.79
C MET A 100 -8.23 14.81 3.88
N LEU A 101 -9.27 14.07 3.53
CA LEU A 101 -9.99 13.22 4.49
C LEU A 101 -9.07 12.18 5.13
N SER A 102 -8.14 11.61 4.36
CA SER A 102 -7.16 10.66 4.89
C SER A 102 -6.23 11.31 5.92
N MET A 103 -5.83 12.57 5.71
CA MET A 103 -5.08 13.35 6.70
C MET A 103 -5.90 13.60 7.96
N ASP A 104 -7.19 13.90 7.81
CA ASP A 104 -8.09 14.13 8.96
C ASP A 104 -8.22 12.87 9.82
N ILE A 105 -8.46 11.72 9.17
CA ILE A 105 -8.53 10.41 9.83
C ILE A 105 -7.21 10.06 10.52
N ALA A 106 -6.08 10.34 9.89
CA ALA A 106 -4.76 10.08 10.48
C ALA A 106 -4.40 11.07 11.62
N GLY A 107 -5.21 12.10 11.83
CA GLY A 107 -4.98 13.10 12.88
C GLY A 107 -3.83 14.06 12.56
N VAL A 108 -3.53 14.29 11.27
CA VAL A 108 -2.51 15.26 10.83
C VAL A 108 -2.94 16.67 11.25
N LYS A 109 -2.07 17.39 11.97
CA LYS A 109 -2.31 18.72 12.51
C LYS A 109 -1.18 19.68 12.14
N ASN A 110 -1.44 20.98 12.36
CA ASN A 110 -0.44 22.07 12.22
C ASN A 110 0.17 22.21 10.81
N ILE A 111 -0.61 21.87 9.76
CA ILE A 111 -0.24 22.07 8.36
C ILE A 111 -1.44 22.60 7.55
N ASN A 112 -1.18 23.25 6.44
CA ASN A 112 -2.18 23.52 5.42
C ASN A 112 -2.48 22.21 4.66
N LYS A 113 -3.55 21.51 5.04
CA LYS A 113 -3.91 20.22 4.46
C LYS A 113 -4.24 20.31 2.97
N LYS A 114 -4.88 21.41 2.54
CA LYS A 114 -5.22 21.63 1.13
C LYS A 114 -3.96 21.74 0.27
N GLU A 115 -3.01 22.55 0.68
CA GLU A 115 -1.73 22.72 0.00
C GLU A 115 -0.92 21.42 -0.02
N LYS A 116 -0.85 20.72 1.11
CA LYS A 116 -0.17 19.42 1.21
C LYS A 116 -0.82 18.36 0.32
N ALA A 117 -2.16 18.28 0.30
CA ALA A 117 -2.90 17.35 -0.54
C ALA A 117 -2.68 17.62 -2.02
N LEU A 118 -2.74 18.90 -2.43
CA LEU A 118 -2.44 19.31 -3.80
C LEU A 118 -0.99 18.95 -4.18
N SER A 119 -0.02 19.26 -3.35
CA SER A 119 1.38 18.88 -3.57
C SER A 119 1.58 17.37 -3.76
N LEU A 120 0.85 16.54 -3.01
CA LEU A 120 0.90 15.08 -3.17
C LEU A 120 0.28 14.63 -4.50
N LEU A 121 -0.85 15.22 -4.91
CA LEU A 121 -1.50 14.92 -6.18
C LEU A 121 -0.61 15.31 -7.37
N LEU A 122 -0.02 16.50 -7.35
CA LEU A 122 0.96 16.93 -8.35
C LEU A 122 2.19 15.99 -8.38
N GLY A 123 2.67 15.58 -7.21
CA GLY A 123 3.82 14.67 -7.05
C GLY A 123 3.59 13.27 -7.65
N VAL A 124 2.35 12.83 -7.78
CA VAL A 124 2.00 11.57 -8.46
C VAL A 124 1.56 11.78 -9.92
N GLY A 125 1.66 13.02 -10.45
CA GLY A 125 1.45 13.34 -11.87
C GLY A 125 0.01 13.65 -12.24
N LEU A 126 -0.80 14.16 -11.30
CA LEU A 126 -2.06 14.85 -11.59
C LEU A 126 -1.80 16.36 -11.67
N ASP A 127 -2.63 17.07 -12.43
CA ASP A 127 -2.63 18.53 -12.45
C ASP A 127 -3.65 19.14 -11.46
N GLU A 128 -3.67 20.48 -11.34
CA GLU A 128 -4.57 21.19 -10.42
C GLU A 128 -6.05 21.03 -10.80
N GLU A 129 -6.36 21.01 -12.09
CA GLU A 129 -7.72 20.81 -12.58
C GLU A 129 -8.23 19.41 -12.24
N GLU A 130 -7.39 18.38 -12.46
CA GLU A 130 -7.69 16.99 -12.12
C GLU A 130 -7.84 16.80 -10.60
N ALA A 131 -7.07 17.51 -9.79
CA ALA A 131 -7.18 17.48 -8.33
C ALA A 131 -8.56 17.93 -7.83
N GLU A 132 -9.20 18.89 -8.49
CA GLU A 132 -10.53 19.39 -8.15
C GLU A 132 -11.68 18.59 -8.81
N ARG A 133 -11.37 17.62 -9.70
CA ARG A 133 -12.40 16.76 -10.29
C ARG A 133 -12.90 15.72 -9.32
N ARG A 134 -14.19 15.39 -9.41
CA ARG A 134 -14.77 14.23 -8.72
C ARG A 134 -14.21 12.93 -9.28
N ILE A 135 -14.04 11.92 -8.43
CA ILE A 135 -13.41 10.62 -8.77
C ILE A 135 -14.00 9.99 -10.03
N LEU A 136 -15.33 10.01 -10.22
CA LEU A 136 -15.99 9.43 -11.37
C LEU A 136 -15.70 10.16 -12.71
N LYS A 137 -15.06 11.32 -12.67
CA LYS A 137 -14.64 12.09 -13.85
C LYS A 137 -13.15 11.87 -14.21
N LEU A 138 -12.46 11.04 -13.45
CA LEU A 138 -11.07 10.69 -13.64
C LEU A 138 -10.95 9.33 -14.34
N SER A 139 -9.92 9.16 -15.17
CA SER A 139 -9.55 7.87 -15.77
C SER A 139 -9.11 6.86 -14.70
N GLY A 140 -9.00 5.58 -15.04
CA GLY A 140 -8.51 4.54 -14.12
C GLY A 140 -7.10 4.83 -13.60
N GLY A 141 -6.18 5.26 -14.47
CA GLY A 141 -4.82 5.66 -14.08
C GLY A 141 -4.80 6.89 -13.17
N GLN A 142 -5.64 7.90 -13.43
CA GLN A 142 -5.79 9.07 -12.56
C GLN A 142 -6.35 8.67 -11.20
N GLN A 143 -7.37 7.80 -11.15
CA GLN A 143 -7.91 7.28 -9.88
C GLN A 143 -6.84 6.50 -9.09
N GLN A 144 -6.00 5.71 -9.76
CA GLN A 144 -4.88 5.03 -9.12
C GLN A 144 -3.89 6.02 -8.51
N ARG A 145 -3.55 7.10 -9.21
CA ARG A 145 -2.68 8.17 -8.69
C ARG A 145 -3.29 8.84 -7.47
N VAL A 146 -4.61 9.10 -7.46
CA VAL A 146 -5.32 9.60 -6.27
C VAL A 146 -5.21 8.60 -5.11
N ALA A 147 -5.38 7.30 -5.34
CA ALA A 147 -5.25 6.27 -4.31
C ALA A 147 -3.83 6.23 -3.72
N ILE A 148 -2.81 6.42 -4.55
CA ILE A 148 -1.41 6.53 -4.10
C ILE A 148 -1.22 7.80 -3.26
N ALA A 149 -1.64 8.98 -3.75
CA ALA A 149 -1.53 10.24 -3.02
C ALA A 149 -2.24 10.18 -1.66
N ARG A 150 -3.42 9.56 -1.61
CA ARG A 150 -4.17 9.31 -0.37
C ARG A 150 -3.37 8.44 0.60
N ALA A 151 -2.75 7.36 0.12
CA ALA A 151 -1.94 6.48 0.97
C ALA A 151 -0.69 7.20 1.51
N LEU A 152 -0.17 8.20 0.80
CA LEU A 152 0.98 9.01 1.20
C LEU A 152 0.63 10.19 2.11
N SER A 153 -0.64 10.48 2.34
CA SER A 153 -1.13 11.73 2.94
C SER A 153 -0.63 11.99 4.37
N TYR A 154 -0.31 10.95 5.10
CA TYR A 154 0.24 10.99 6.47
C TYR A 154 1.67 10.49 6.57
N ASP A 155 2.38 10.43 5.44
CA ASP A 155 3.79 10.07 5.30
C ASP A 155 4.18 8.71 5.95
N PRO A 156 3.52 7.60 5.59
CA PRO A 156 3.82 6.30 6.16
C PRO A 156 5.21 5.79 5.75
N ASP A 157 5.82 4.97 6.60
CA ASP A 157 7.10 4.30 6.30
C ASP A 157 6.96 3.15 5.29
N ILE A 158 5.79 2.51 5.28
CA ILE A 158 5.52 1.29 4.50
C ILE A 158 4.31 1.52 3.59
N ILE A 159 4.45 1.17 2.32
CA ILE A 159 3.38 1.16 1.33
C ILE A 159 3.05 -0.28 0.96
N LEU A 160 1.81 -0.65 1.14
CA LEU A 160 1.26 -1.95 0.71
C LEU A 160 0.33 -1.73 -0.48
N ALA A 161 0.56 -2.41 -1.60
CA ALA A 161 -0.24 -2.26 -2.80
C ALA A 161 -0.76 -3.63 -3.29
N ASP A 162 -2.08 -3.77 -3.39
CA ASP A 162 -2.73 -4.98 -3.91
C ASP A 162 -3.09 -4.77 -5.37
N GLU A 163 -2.41 -5.47 -6.29
CA GLU A 163 -2.57 -5.43 -7.74
C GLU A 163 -2.70 -3.98 -8.29
N PRO A 164 -1.73 -3.08 -7.98
CA PRO A 164 -1.89 -1.64 -8.24
C PRO A 164 -1.91 -1.26 -9.72
N THR A 165 -1.56 -2.17 -10.63
CA THR A 165 -1.53 -1.95 -12.07
C THR A 165 -2.45 -2.90 -12.84
N GLY A 166 -3.16 -3.80 -12.15
CA GLY A 166 -3.90 -4.89 -12.78
C GLY A 166 -5.07 -4.47 -13.71
N ASN A 167 -5.52 -3.21 -13.66
CA ASN A 167 -6.59 -2.66 -14.49
C ASN A 167 -6.11 -1.53 -15.41
N LEU A 168 -4.79 -1.40 -15.61
CA LEU A 168 -4.18 -0.31 -16.37
C LEU A 168 -3.56 -0.85 -17.67
N ASP A 169 -3.41 0.03 -18.66
CA ASP A 169 -2.61 -0.23 -19.85
C ASP A 169 -1.11 -0.23 -19.51
N SER A 170 -0.29 -0.74 -20.44
CA SER A 170 1.17 -0.91 -20.22
C SER A 170 1.91 0.40 -19.97
N ASP A 171 1.49 1.48 -20.61
CA ASP A 171 2.16 2.78 -20.48
C ASP A 171 1.87 3.36 -19.07
N THR A 172 0.60 3.34 -18.67
CA THR A 172 0.17 3.76 -17.33
C THR A 172 0.77 2.85 -16.24
N GLU A 173 0.90 1.52 -16.48
CA GLU A 173 1.59 0.61 -15.56
C GLU A 173 3.03 1.07 -15.31
N GLY A 174 3.78 1.42 -16.38
CA GLY A 174 5.15 1.92 -16.28
C GLY A 174 5.25 3.17 -15.39
N GLU A 175 4.35 4.14 -15.62
CA GLU A 175 4.30 5.39 -14.85
C GLU A 175 3.99 5.16 -13.36
N ILE A 176 3.07 4.25 -13.04
CA ILE A 176 2.76 3.88 -11.65
C ILE A 176 3.95 3.19 -10.99
N MET A 177 4.65 2.31 -11.70
CA MET A 177 5.87 1.66 -11.19
C MET A 177 6.99 2.68 -10.93
N ASP A 178 7.11 3.73 -11.75
CA ASP A 178 8.07 4.81 -11.52
C ASP A 178 7.75 5.61 -10.23
N ILE A 179 6.46 5.79 -9.91
CA ILE A 179 6.08 6.37 -8.62
C ILE A 179 6.59 5.49 -7.47
N PHE A 180 6.37 4.17 -7.54
CA PHE A 180 6.85 3.26 -6.49
C PHE A 180 8.38 3.23 -6.37
N ARG A 181 9.13 3.35 -7.49
CA ARG A 181 10.59 3.47 -7.47
C ARG A 181 11.03 4.73 -6.73
N ARG A 182 10.45 5.89 -7.06
CA ARG A 182 10.75 7.16 -6.36
C ARG A 182 10.44 7.07 -4.86
N LEU A 183 9.36 6.39 -4.46
CA LEU A 183 9.03 6.18 -3.05
C LEU A 183 10.06 5.30 -2.35
N SER A 184 10.51 4.25 -2.99
CA SER A 184 11.59 3.40 -2.48
C SER A 184 12.91 4.18 -2.35
N ASP A 185 13.29 4.94 -3.37
CA ASP A 185 14.50 5.77 -3.37
C ASP A 185 14.46 6.85 -2.27
N SER A 186 13.26 7.33 -1.90
CA SER A 186 13.06 8.23 -0.76
C SER A 186 13.13 7.53 0.61
N GLY A 187 13.41 6.22 0.63
CA GLY A 187 13.59 5.45 1.86
C GLY A 187 12.36 4.71 2.35
N LYS A 188 11.24 4.73 1.64
CA LYS A 188 10.05 3.95 2.02
C LYS A 188 10.22 2.47 1.67
N CYS A 189 9.59 1.61 2.45
CA CYS A 189 9.44 0.19 2.11
C CYS A 189 8.18 0.01 1.27
N VAL A 190 8.30 -0.50 0.05
CA VAL A 190 7.17 -0.73 -0.85
C VAL A 190 6.96 -2.22 -1.04
N ILE A 191 5.74 -2.71 -0.76
CA ILE A 191 5.38 -4.12 -0.90
C ILE A 191 4.18 -4.21 -1.83
N ILE A 192 4.39 -4.78 -3.02
CA ILE A 192 3.40 -4.93 -4.07
C ILE A 192 2.98 -6.40 -4.15
N VAL A 193 1.69 -6.65 -4.16
CA VAL A 193 1.14 -7.94 -4.59
C VAL A 193 0.82 -7.83 -6.06
N SER A 194 1.33 -8.73 -6.89
CA SER A 194 0.97 -8.78 -8.31
C SER A 194 1.12 -10.19 -8.88
N HIS A 195 0.41 -10.41 -9.99
CA HIS A 195 0.60 -11.58 -10.85
C HIS A 195 1.34 -11.20 -12.16
N SER A 196 1.62 -9.91 -12.40
CA SER A 196 2.36 -9.41 -13.56
C SER A 196 3.85 -9.72 -13.42
N LEU A 197 4.41 -10.36 -14.46
CA LEU A 197 5.85 -10.60 -14.56
C LEU A 197 6.63 -9.29 -14.79
N ASP A 198 6.02 -8.30 -15.42
CA ASP A 198 6.66 -7.03 -15.70
C ASP A 198 6.81 -6.20 -14.42
N VAL A 199 5.81 -6.21 -13.54
CA VAL A 199 5.96 -5.69 -12.17
C VAL A 199 7.11 -6.39 -11.45
N ALA A 200 7.20 -7.72 -11.54
CA ALA A 200 8.24 -8.50 -10.86
C ALA A 200 9.66 -8.19 -11.38
N LYS A 201 9.83 -7.89 -12.67
CA LYS A 201 11.14 -7.48 -13.24
C LYS A 201 11.59 -6.10 -12.73
N GLY A 202 10.64 -5.24 -12.39
CA GLY A 202 10.89 -3.86 -11.95
C GLY A 202 11.17 -3.69 -10.46
N VAL A 203 11.26 -4.77 -9.66
CA VAL A 203 11.38 -4.71 -8.20
C VAL A 203 12.75 -5.20 -7.70
N THR A 204 13.09 -4.82 -6.46
CA THR A 204 14.37 -5.18 -5.85
C THR A 204 14.41 -6.66 -5.43
N ARG A 205 13.29 -7.20 -4.96
CA ARG A 205 13.17 -8.61 -4.50
C ARG A 205 11.76 -9.12 -4.73
N TYR A 206 11.62 -10.41 -4.97
CA TYR A 206 10.32 -11.07 -5.04
C TYR A 206 10.18 -12.19 -4.01
N MET A 207 8.97 -12.36 -3.51
CA MET A 207 8.56 -13.43 -2.61
C MET A 207 7.49 -14.27 -3.32
N SER A 208 7.67 -15.59 -3.39
CA SER A 208 6.67 -16.50 -3.96
C SER A 208 5.87 -17.17 -2.85
N LEU A 209 4.56 -16.93 -2.82
CA LEU A 209 3.65 -17.70 -1.97
C LEU A 209 3.28 -19.00 -2.67
N LYS A 210 3.65 -20.12 -2.04
CA LYS A 210 3.22 -21.46 -2.44
C LYS A 210 1.92 -21.80 -1.71
N LYS A 211 1.04 -22.49 -2.41
CA LYS A 211 -0.22 -23.00 -1.86
C LYS A 211 0.04 -24.21 -0.96
#